data_dc3af17cf5f79065c578f91d2b17f988
#
_entry.id   dc3af17cf5f79065c578f91d2b17f988
#
_cell.length_a   1.000
_cell.length_b   1.000
_cell.length_c   1.000
_cell.angle_alpha   90.00
_cell.angle_beta   90.00
_cell.angle_gamma   90.00
#
_symmetry.space_group_name_H-M   'P 1'
#
loop_
_entity.id
_entity.type
_entity.pdbx_description
1 polymer ?
#
loop_
_entity_poly.entity_id
_entity_poly.type
_entity_poly.pdbx_seq_one_letter_code
_entity_poly.pdbx_strand_id
1 'polypeptide(L)'
;MLRLRTLLAALFALALVLAGGTAAHAAPTTSVKPGGPGGESCSVVLAPLQPGQTVSDVLSQSCGDGATLNSLAAASTLLGVEYDGSSFTGAAWYVYGGGASCSAGASYGFASIGSWSNRISSARTYNGCSSRHYDGTSYTGSSWLCWCSSMGTMSNRTSSIYFT
;
A
#
# COMPACT_ATOMS: atom_id res chain seq x y z
N MET A 1 -57.55 61.58 2.00
CA MET A 1 -58.33 60.33 1.87
C MET A 1 -57.46 59.33 1.07
N LEU A 2 -56.68 58.53 1.76
CA LEU A 2 -55.76 57.61 1.10
C LEU A 2 -56.06 56.22 1.62
N ARG A 3 -56.47 55.33 0.73
CA ARG A 3 -56.85 53.94 1.07
C ARG A 3 -55.63 53.07 1.17
N LEU A 4 -55.37 52.54 2.36
CA LEU A 4 -54.33 51.54 2.68
C LEU A 4 -54.78 50.19 2.13
N ARG A 5 -54.04 49.64 1.18
CA ARG A 5 -54.15 48.22 0.70
C ARG A 5 -53.10 47.38 1.32
N THR A 6 -53.51 46.54 2.24
CA THR A 6 -52.70 45.45 2.85
C THR A 6 -52.45 44.38 1.82
N LEU A 7 -51.17 44.14 1.51
CA LEU A 7 -50.66 42.94 0.80
C LEU A 7 -50.16 41.99 1.81
N LEU A 8 -50.81 40.84 2.00
CA LEU A 8 -50.28 39.66 2.69
C LEU A 8 -49.29 39.00 1.77
N ALA A 9 -48.03 38.99 2.15
CA ALA A 9 -47.01 38.14 1.55
C ALA A 9 -46.93 36.84 2.35
N ALA A 10 -47.35 35.74 1.75
CA ALA A 10 -47.17 34.39 2.30
C ALA A 10 -45.75 33.96 2.10
N LEU A 11 -45.00 33.83 3.19
CA LEU A 11 -43.66 33.22 3.21
C LEU A 11 -43.80 31.70 3.21
N PHE A 12 -43.55 31.08 2.07
CA PHE A 12 -43.31 29.66 1.96
C PHE A 12 -41.90 29.39 2.42
N ALA A 13 -41.75 28.87 3.62
CA ALA A 13 -40.47 28.33 4.11
C ALA A 13 -40.25 26.94 3.46
N LEU A 14 -39.40 26.89 2.44
CA LEU A 14 -38.93 25.65 1.83
C LEU A 14 -37.82 25.07 2.74
N ALA A 15 -38.16 24.10 3.60
CA ALA A 15 -37.20 23.35 4.39
C ALA A 15 -36.49 22.38 3.48
N LEU A 16 -35.23 22.72 3.05
CA LEU A 16 -34.34 21.82 2.34
C LEU A 16 -33.72 20.87 3.37
N VAL A 17 -34.25 19.66 3.48
CA VAL A 17 -33.64 18.58 4.25
C VAL A 17 -32.45 18.09 3.44
N LEU A 18 -31.26 18.58 3.76
CA LEU A 18 -29.97 17.98 3.32
C LEU A 18 -29.79 16.65 4.05
N ALA A 19 -30.27 15.58 3.44
CA ALA A 19 -29.85 14.23 3.83
C ALA A 19 -28.37 14.08 3.51
N GLY A 20 -27.51 14.40 4.48
CA GLY A 20 -26.09 14.13 4.43
C GLY A 20 -25.87 12.61 4.50
N GLY A 21 -25.90 11.96 3.35
CA GLY A 21 -25.43 10.58 3.24
C GLY A 21 -23.94 10.55 3.55
N THR A 22 -23.57 10.08 4.74
CA THR A 22 -22.21 9.66 5.03
C THR A 22 -21.93 8.47 4.13
N ALA A 23 -21.25 8.70 3.01
CA ALA A 23 -20.67 7.63 2.24
C ALA A 23 -19.67 6.93 3.17
N ALA A 24 -20.03 5.77 3.70
CA ALA A 24 -19.10 4.87 4.33
C ALA A 24 -18.09 4.51 3.24
N HIS A 25 -16.91 5.12 3.28
CA HIS A 25 -15.79 4.66 2.49
C HIS A 25 -15.47 3.26 3.01
N ALA A 26 -15.90 2.24 2.27
CA ALA A 26 -15.40 0.90 2.47
C ALA A 26 -13.88 0.99 2.39
N ALA A 27 -13.20 0.66 3.46
CA ALA A 27 -11.75 0.56 3.46
C ALA A 27 -11.39 -0.38 2.30
N PRO A 28 -10.48 0.01 1.39
CA PRO A 28 -10.05 -0.87 0.34
C PRO A 28 -9.46 -2.12 1.00
N THR A 29 -10.11 -3.25 0.80
CA THR A 29 -9.54 -4.54 1.18
C THR A 29 -8.39 -4.79 0.21
N THR A 30 -7.19 -4.41 0.61
CA THR A 30 -5.96 -4.71 -0.10
C THR A 30 -5.69 -6.21 -0.04
N SER A 31 -6.43 -6.97 -0.84
CA SER A 31 -6.05 -8.35 -1.11
C SER A 31 -4.89 -8.31 -2.12
N VAL A 32 -3.67 -8.48 -1.64
CA VAL A 32 -2.54 -8.83 -2.50
C VAL A 32 -2.94 -10.12 -3.21
N LYS A 33 -3.14 -10.04 -4.52
CA LYS A 33 -3.49 -11.22 -5.34
C LYS A 33 -2.41 -12.28 -5.11
N PRO A 34 -2.78 -13.55 -4.90
CA PRO A 34 -1.81 -14.62 -4.80
C PRO A 34 -0.87 -14.59 -6.01
N GLY A 35 0.44 -14.46 -5.79
CA GLY A 35 1.43 -14.74 -6.82
C GLY A 35 1.24 -16.18 -7.29
N GLY A 36 1.45 -16.44 -8.58
CA GLY A 36 1.27 -17.75 -9.15
C GLY A 36 2.08 -18.82 -8.41
N PRO A 37 1.70 -20.09 -8.52
CA PRO A 37 2.42 -21.20 -7.90
C PRO A 37 3.84 -21.29 -8.47
N GLY A 38 4.83 -21.23 -7.60
CA GLY A 38 6.20 -21.65 -7.90
C GLY A 38 7.05 -20.66 -8.68
N GLY A 39 7.65 -19.68 -8.02
CA GLY A 39 8.82 -18.98 -8.54
C GLY A 39 8.55 -17.80 -9.48
N GLU A 40 7.32 -17.41 -9.71
CA GLU A 40 6.99 -16.24 -10.53
C GLU A 40 7.32 -14.93 -9.80
N SER A 41 8.02 -14.02 -10.49
CA SER A 41 8.28 -12.68 -9.97
C SER A 41 7.05 -11.79 -10.10
N CYS A 42 6.91 -10.88 -9.13
CA CYS A 42 5.79 -9.93 -9.10
C CYS A 42 6.29 -8.50 -8.91
N SER A 43 5.44 -7.55 -9.26
CA SER A 43 5.62 -6.14 -8.90
C SER A 43 4.33 -5.55 -8.32
N VAL A 44 4.49 -4.57 -7.44
CA VAL A 44 3.38 -3.84 -6.83
C VAL A 44 3.75 -2.37 -6.74
N VAL A 45 2.77 -1.49 -6.94
CA VAL A 45 2.89 -0.05 -6.71
C VAL A 45 1.97 0.34 -5.57
N LEU A 46 2.51 1.03 -4.59
CA LEU A 46 1.81 1.49 -3.40
C LEU A 46 1.60 3.01 -3.40
N ALA A 47 0.47 3.48 -2.90
CA ALA A 47 0.34 4.87 -2.49
C ALA A 47 1.19 5.14 -1.24
N PRO A 48 1.81 6.34 -1.12
CA PRO A 48 2.46 6.73 0.13
C PRO A 48 1.42 6.82 1.26
N LEU A 49 1.84 6.47 2.47
CA LEU A 49 0.99 6.59 3.66
C LEU A 49 0.60 8.04 3.91
N GLN A 50 -0.67 8.29 4.15
CA GLN A 50 -1.17 9.58 4.61
C GLN A 50 -1.08 9.68 6.14
N PRO A 51 -1.12 10.87 6.73
CA PRO A 51 -1.13 11.03 8.18
C PRO A 51 -2.22 10.17 8.84
N GLY A 52 -1.81 9.34 9.81
CA GLY A 52 -2.69 8.40 10.52
C GLY A 52 -2.94 7.06 9.84
N GLN A 53 -2.46 6.87 8.60
CA GLN A 53 -2.49 5.56 7.94
C GLN A 53 -1.30 4.69 8.37
N THR A 54 -1.52 3.39 8.45
CA THR A 54 -0.48 2.38 8.68
C THR A 54 -0.37 1.38 7.54
N VAL A 55 -1.31 1.40 6.59
CA VAL A 55 -1.38 0.49 5.44
C VAL A 55 -1.51 1.32 4.18
N SER A 56 -0.66 1.04 3.19
CA SER A 56 -0.71 1.68 1.88
C SER A 56 -1.81 1.08 1.02
N ASP A 57 -2.47 1.92 0.22
CA ASP A 57 -3.33 1.44 -0.85
C ASP A 57 -2.47 0.84 -1.97
N VAL A 58 -2.90 -0.30 -2.53
CA VAL A 58 -2.28 -0.90 -3.71
C VAL A 58 -2.84 -0.21 -4.95
N LEU A 59 -2.00 0.53 -5.67
CA LEU A 59 -2.38 1.23 -6.91
C LEU A 59 -2.39 0.28 -8.10
N SER A 60 -1.45 -0.65 -8.15
CA SER A 60 -1.38 -1.69 -9.18
C SER A 60 -0.51 -2.85 -8.72
N GLN A 61 -0.76 -4.02 -9.30
CA GLN A 61 0.02 -5.23 -9.07
C GLN A 61 0.02 -6.09 -10.34
N SER A 62 1.17 -6.70 -10.64
CA SER A 62 1.32 -7.65 -11.72
C SER A 62 2.31 -8.73 -11.33
N CYS A 63 2.08 -9.95 -11.83
CA CYS A 63 3.03 -11.06 -11.77
C CYS A 63 3.23 -11.60 -13.19
N GLY A 64 4.39 -12.15 -13.50
CA GLY A 64 4.68 -12.72 -14.81
C GLY A 64 6.06 -12.35 -15.34
N ASP A 65 6.16 -12.21 -16.65
CA ASP A 65 7.42 -11.90 -17.33
C ASP A 65 7.91 -10.46 -17.08
N GLY A 66 9.19 -10.22 -17.39
CA GLY A 66 9.84 -8.94 -17.14
C GLY A 66 9.19 -7.75 -17.89
N ALA A 67 8.50 -7.97 -19.00
CA ALA A 67 7.87 -6.89 -19.76
C ALA A 67 6.66 -6.32 -19.00
N THR A 68 5.84 -7.19 -18.41
CA THR A 68 4.70 -6.80 -17.58
C THR A 68 5.18 -6.09 -16.30
N LEU A 69 6.24 -6.58 -15.67
CA LEU A 69 6.81 -5.98 -14.47
C LEU A 69 7.38 -4.58 -14.74
N ASN A 70 8.05 -4.39 -15.87
CA ASN A 70 8.66 -3.10 -16.25
C ASN A 70 7.62 -2.00 -16.55
N SER A 71 6.43 -2.35 -16.99
CA SER A 71 5.39 -1.35 -17.28
C SER A 71 4.93 -0.59 -16.03
N LEU A 72 4.97 -1.22 -14.86
CA LEU A 72 4.63 -0.61 -13.58
C LEU A 72 5.75 0.29 -13.04
N ALA A 73 6.99 0.01 -13.41
CA ALA A 73 8.17 0.73 -12.94
C ALA A 73 8.30 2.15 -13.54
N ALA A 74 7.76 2.39 -14.74
CA ALA A 74 8.07 3.57 -15.56
C ALA A 74 7.63 4.92 -14.94
N ALA A 75 6.68 4.92 -13.99
CA ALA A 75 6.16 6.13 -13.33
C ALA A 75 6.22 6.06 -11.79
N SER A 76 7.06 5.19 -11.23
CA SER A 76 7.09 4.90 -9.80
C SER A 76 8.53 4.76 -9.28
N THR A 77 8.70 4.95 -7.97
CA THR A 77 9.99 4.89 -7.28
C THR A 77 10.19 3.48 -6.71
N LEU A 78 11.27 2.77 -7.08
CA LEU A 78 11.59 1.48 -6.49
C LEU A 78 11.93 1.65 -5.00
N LEU A 79 11.18 1.01 -4.12
CA LEU A 79 11.39 1.04 -2.66
C LEU A 79 12.25 -0.14 -2.20
N GLY A 80 11.96 -1.33 -2.71
CA GLY A 80 12.66 -2.54 -2.36
C GLY A 80 12.40 -3.68 -3.33
N VAL A 81 13.24 -4.69 -3.24
CA VAL A 81 13.07 -5.99 -3.92
C VAL A 81 13.25 -7.09 -2.88
N GLU A 82 12.22 -7.88 -2.71
CA GLU A 82 12.15 -9.01 -1.81
C GLU A 82 12.37 -10.30 -2.60
N TYR A 83 13.18 -11.22 -2.10
CA TYR A 83 13.51 -12.47 -2.79
C TYR A 83 13.12 -13.66 -1.92
N ASP A 84 12.60 -14.71 -2.55
CA ASP A 84 12.27 -15.95 -1.84
C ASP A 84 13.51 -16.83 -1.60
N GLY A 85 14.62 -16.61 -2.31
CA GLY A 85 15.91 -17.21 -2.04
C GLY A 85 16.88 -16.31 -1.28
N SER A 86 17.87 -16.89 -0.61
CA SER A 86 19.00 -16.17 -0.04
C SER A 86 19.91 -15.62 -1.16
N SER A 87 20.79 -14.68 -0.82
CA SER A 87 21.76 -14.07 -1.75
C SER A 87 21.09 -13.44 -2.98
N PHE A 88 19.85 -12.92 -2.81
CA PHE A 88 19.08 -12.22 -3.84
C PHE A 88 18.74 -13.12 -5.04
N THR A 89 18.40 -14.36 -4.77
CA THR A 89 18.06 -15.37 -5.78
C THR A 89 16.59 -15.78 -5.69
N GLY A 90 16.15 -16.56 -6.68
CA GLY A 90 14.79 -17.06 -6.76
C GLY A 90 13.81 -16.05 -7.33
N ALA A 91 12.52 -16.22 -7.02
CA ALA A 91 11.51 -15.27 -7.42
C ALA A 91 11.68 -13.94 -6.69
N ALA A 92 11.42 -12.83 -7.39
CA ALA A 92 11.56 -11.48 -6.88
C ALA A 92 10.21 -10.76 -6.79
N TRP A 93 10.01 -10.03 -5.71
CA TRP A 93 8.87 -9.12 -5.54
C TRP A 93 9.38 -7.68 -5.50
N TYR A 94 9.11 -6.95 -6.56
CA TYR A 94 9.49 -5.57 -6.74
C TYR A 94 8.42 -4.67 -6.10
N VAL A 95 8.79 -3.89 -5.10
CA VAL A 95 7.90 -2.95 -4.40
C VAL A 95 8.23 -1.53 -4.84
N TYR A 96 7.27 -0.86 -5.43
CA TYR A 96 7.37 0.53 -5.89
C TYR A 96 6.45 1.44 -5.08
N GLY A 97 6.86 2.68 -4.92
CA GLY A 97 6.05 3.78 -4.42
C GLY A 97 5.52 4.63 -5.59
N GLY A 98 4.22 4.85 -5.65
CA GLY A 98 3.56 5.74 -6.62
C GLY A 98 3.68 7.23 -6.27
N GLY A 99 4.62 7.60 -5.42
CA GLY A 99 4.86 8.98 -4.97
C GLY A 99 6.33 9.21 -4.63
N ALA A 100 6.56 10.03 -3.60
CA ALA A 100 7.91 10.38 -3.16
C ALA A 100 8.70 9.17 -2.66
N SER A 101 10.03 9.25 -2.71
CA SER A 101 10.93 8.25 -2.12
C SER A 101 10.97 8.33 -0.59
N CYS A 102 11.48 7.30 0.08
CA CYS A 102 11.67 7.37 1.53
C CYS A 102 12.67 8.47 1.92
N SER A 103 13.70 8.73 1.11
CA SER A 103 14.62 9.85 1.34
C SER A 103 13.94 11.23 1.28
N ALA A 104 12.77 11.32 0.67
CA ALA A 104 11.92 12.53 0.67
C ALA A 104 10.84 12.48 1.78
N GLY A 105 10.94 11.56 2.73
CA GLY A 105 10.06 11.45 3.90
C GLY A 105 8.78 10.65 3.70
N ALA A 106 8.61 9.98 2.55
CA ALA A 106 7.47 9.09 2.36
C ALA A 106 7.68 7.76 3.11
N SER A 107 6.58 7.14 3.49
CA SER A 107 6.55 5.80 4.08
C SER A 107 5.49 4.95 3.38
N TYR A 108 5.69 3.64 3.40
CA TYR A 108 4.81 2.67 2.74
C TYR A 108 4.68 1.43 3.61
N GLY A 109 3.53 0.76 3.54
CA GLY A 109 3.31 -0.39 4.41
C GLY A 109 2.31 -1.42 3.92
N PHE A 110 2.64 -2.68 4.14
CA PHE A 110 1.77 -3.82 3.97
C PHE A 110 1.45 -4.44 5.32
N ALA A 111 0.21 -4.34 5.77
CA ALA A 111 -0.24 -5.08 6.96
C ALA A 111 -0.31 -6.60 6.71
N SER A 112 -0.40 -7.02 5.46
CA SER A 112 -0.27 -8.40 5.02
C SER A 112 0.31 -8.45 3.61
N ILE A 113 1.31 -9.29 3.40
CA ILE A 113 1.96 -9.49 2.09
C ILE A 113 1.37 -10.66 1.30
N GLY A 114 0.23 -11.19 1.75
CA GLY A 114 -0.54 -12.20 1.02
C GLY A 114 0.26 -13.45 0.66
N SER A 115 0.33 -13.79 -0.62
CA SER A 115 1.04 -14.97 -1.12
C SER A 115 2.55 -14.93 -0.97
N TRP A 116 3.13 -13.77 -0.67
CA TRP A 116 4.54 -13.62 -0.34
C TRP A 116 4.84 -13.88 1.14
N SER A 117 3.78 -14.06 1.96
CA SER A 117 3.92 -14.43 3.37
C SER A 117 4.70 -15.74 3.51
N ASN A 118 5.66 -15.74 4.44
CA ASN A 118 6.55 -16.87 4.73
C ASN A 118 7.41 -17.35 3.55
N ARG A 119 7.77 -16.43 2.64
CA ARG A 119 8.64 -16.76 1.49
C ARG A 119 9.93 -15.98 1.46
N ILE A 120 9.97 -14.78 2.01
CA ILE A 120 11.10 -13.86 1.87
C ILE A 120 12.30 -14.36 2.66
N SER A 121 13.46 -14.45 1.98
CA SER A 121 14.74 -14.93 2.54
C SER A 121 15.89 -13.93 2.40
N SER A 122 15.78 -12.95 1.47
CA SER A 122 16.71 -11.84 1.33
C SER A 122 15.99 -10.62 0.75
N ALA A 123 16.54 -9.42 0.99
CA ALA A 123 15.92 -8.16 0.54
C ALA A 123 16.97 -7.10 0.21
N ARG A 124 16.63 -6.24 -0.75
CA ARG A 124 17.35 -4.99 -1.05
C ARG A 124 16.41 -3.81 -1.00
N THR A 125 16.88 -2.70 -0.47
CA THR A 125 16.15 -1.42 -0.47
C THR A 125 16.84 -0.39 -1.35
N TYR A 126 16.08 0.59 -1.81
CA TYR A 126 16.51 1.61 -2.76
C TYR A 126 15.92 2.97 -2.37
N ASN A 127 16.46 4.03 -2.96
CA ASN A 127 15.94 5.40 -2.84
C ASN A 127 15.77 5.88 -1.39
N GLY A 128 16.75 5.53 -0.55
CA GLY A 128 16.79 5.90 0.86
C GLY A 128 15.80 5.15 1.75
N CYS A 129 15.15 4.09 1.24
CA CYS A 129 14.27 3.28 2.04
C CYS A 129 15.03 2.29 2.93
N SER A 130 14.44 2.01 4.08
CA SER A 130 14.73 0.86 4.93
C SER A 130 13.48 -0.01 5.00
N SER A 131 13.61 -1.33 4.93
CA SER A 131 12.48 -2.24 5.08
C SER A 131 12.54 -3.00 6.40
N ARG A 132 11.47 -2.88 7.19
CA ARG A 132 11.28 -3.66 8.40
C ARG A 132 10.26 -4.75 8.15
N HIS A 133 10.70 -5.97 8.36
CA HIS A 133 9.92 -7.20 8.16
C HIS A 133 9.41 -7.70 9.50
N TYR A 134 8.16 -8.17 9.54
CA TYR A 134 7.51 -8.72 10.74
C TYR A 134 6.99 -10.11 10.45
N ASP A 135 7.10 -11.04 11.40
CA ASP A 135 6.59 -12.40 11.23
C ASP A 135 5.08 -12.52 11.44
N GLY A 136 4.45 -11.55 12.07
CA GLY A 136 3.00 -11.41 12.15
C GLY A 136 2.43 -10.43 11.13
N THR A 137 1.14 -10.52 10.85
CA THR A 137 0.39 -9.50 10.10
C THR A 137 0.22 -8.23 10.95
N SER A 138 -0.13 -7.11 10.30
CA SER A 138 -0.36 -5.82 10.98
C SER A 138 0.84 -5.38 11.86
N TYR A 139 2.06 -5.68 11.38
CA TYR A 139 3.32 -5.27 12.00
C TYR A 139 3.51 -5.84 13.41
N THR A 140 3.03 -7.04 13.66
CA THR A 140 3.13 -7.71 14.96
C THR A 140 4.22 -8.78 14.96
N GLY A 141 4.51 -9.30 16.15
CA GLY A 141 5.50 -10.37 16.35
C GLY A 141 6.96 -9.90 16.30
N SER A 142 7.86 -10.82 15.97
CA SER A 142 9.29 -10.51 15.84
C SER A 142 9.53 -9.68 14.59
N SER A 143 10.49 -8.76 14.64
CA SER A 143 10.81 -7.93 13.47
C SER A 143 12.31 -7.89 13.17
N TRP A 144 12.63 -7.67 11.90
CA TRP A 144 13.98 -7.55 11.40
C TRP A 144 14.09 -6.41 10.38
N LEU A 145 15.06 -5.54 10.58
CA LEU A 145 15.40 -4.53 9.57
C LEU A 145 16.39 -5.16 8.59
N CYS A 146 15.99 -5.26 7.33
CA CYS A 146 16.79 -5.98 6.36
C CYS A 146 17.10 -5.14 5.10
N TRP A 147 18.35 -4.97 4.87
CA TRP A 147 19.00 -4.83 3.58
C TRP A 147 20.11 -5.89 3.58
N CYS A 148 19.76 -7.12 3.30
CA CYS A 148 20.57 -8.26 3.65
C CYS A 148 20.45 -9.39 2.64
N SER A 149 21.57 -10.08 2.41
CA SER A 149 21.62 -11.28 1.56
C SER A 149 21.02 -12.52 2.21
N SER A 150 20.75 -12.47 3.51
CA SER A 150 20.05 -13.53 4.24
C SER A 150 19.32 -12.92 5.44
N MET A 151 18.06 -13.26 5.61
CA MET A 151 17.26 -12.89 6.76
C MET A 151 17.51 -13.75 8.01
N GLY A 152 18.44 -14.71 7.95
CA GLY A 152 18.76 -15.56 9.09
C GLY A 152 17.51 -16.24 9.67
N THR A 153 17.22 -15.99 10.94
CA THR A 153 16.04 -16.57 11.65
C THR A 153 14.70 -16.03 11.16
N MET A 154 14.69 -14.92 10.40
CA MET A 154 13.47 -14.37 9.78
C MET A 154 13.22 -14.90 8.37
N SER A 155 14.16 -15.69 7.78
CA SER A 155 13.93 -16.33 6.48
C SER A 155 12.63 -17.13 6.48
N ASN A 156 11.82 -16.93 5.45
CA ASN A 156 10.51 -17.58 5.27
C ASN A 156 9.52 -17.35 6.42
N ARG A 157 9.60 -16.18 7.10
CA ARG A 157 8.68 -15.87 8.21
C ARG A 157 7.94 -14.56 8.04
N THR A 158 8.38 -13.70 7.14
CA THR A 158 7.76 -12.37 6.96
C THR A 158 6.30 -12.48 6.54
N SER A 159 5.42 -11.74 7.23
CA SER A 159 3.98 -11.64 6.95
C SER A 159 3.51 -10.20 6.75
N SER A 160 4.26 -9.20 7.24
CA SER A 160 4.02 -7.77 6.97
C SER A 160 5.33 -7.00 6.84
N ILE A 161 5.32 -5.89 6.08
CA ILE A 161 6.52 -5.09 5.80
C ILE A 161 6.17 -3.60 5.88
N TYR A 162 7.12 -2.82 6.42
CA TYR A 162 7.04 -1.38 6.49
C TYR A 162 8.31 -0.75 5.92
N PHE A 163 8.15 0.21 4.98
CA PHE A 163 9.24 0.98 4.35
C PHE A 163 9.25 2.41 4.88
N THR A 164 10.42 2.88 5.32
CA THR A 164 10.67 4.25 5.77
C THR A 164 11.96 4.79 5.20
#